data_539cea976d1fa0e2fa52b1d2d14c54fc
#
_entry.id   539cea976d1fa0e2fa52b1d2d14c54fc
#
_cell.length_a   1.000
_cell.length_b   1.000
_cell.length_c   1.000
_cell.angle_alpha   90.00
_cell.angle_beta   90.00
_cell.angle_gamma   90.00
#
_symmetry.space_group_name_H-M   'P 1'
#
loop_
_entity.id
_entity.type
_entity.pdbx_description
1 polymer ?
#
loop_
_entity_poly.entity_id
_entity_poly.type
_entity_poly.pdbx_seq_one_letter_code
_entity_poly.pdbx_strand_id
1 'polypeptide(L)'
;LEKEINAYQSLGCLNDMDLSLCFNIKKIASFKYPLEKGCVTKEYDITSHKGIDLGCNKEEENVYASGDGIVSEIIEKSSCGGNIVFIYHNVNGNRYTTIYGHLLDIKVSLGQVVDANTVIGLLGGESTAFINGGYDKCTNGAHLHYTISNDYHTYDFSVYTKDPRWF
;
A
#
# COMPACT_ATOMS: atom_id res chain seq x y z
N LEU A 1 -15.23 -5.96 -4.25
CA LEU A 1 -15.41 -5.63 -5.67
C LEU A 1 -16.56 -4.65 -5.88
N GLU A 2 -17.73 -4.92 -5.32
CA GLU A 2 -18.89 -4.03 -5.44
C GLU A 2 -18.63 -2.65 -4.81
N LYS A 3 -18.00 -2.60 -3.65
CA LYS A 3 -17.61 -1.34 -3.00
C LYS A 3 -16.61 -0.55 -3.84
N GLU A 4 -15.68 -1.23 -4.48
CA GLU A 4 -14.70 -0.61 -5.37
C GLU A 4 -15.38 0.00 -6.59
N ILE A 5 -16.26 -0.76 -7.25
CA ILE A 5 -17.06 -0.28 -8.38
C ILE A 5 -17.89 0.93 -7.98
N ASN A 6 -18.55 0.87 -6.82
CA ASN A 6 -19.37 1.97 -6.32
C ASN A 6 -18.54 3.23 -6.03
N ALA A 7 -17.32 3.08 -5.51
CA ALA A 7 -16.41 4.20 -5.29
C ALA A 7 -16.03 4.86 -6.61
N TYR A 8 -15.71 4.08 -7.62
CA TYR A 8 -15.39 4.59 -8.96
C TYR A 8 -16.60 5.25 -9.61
N GLN A 9 -17.77 4.66 -9.50
CA GLN A 9 -19.01 5.24 -10.03
C GLN A 9 -19.34 6.57 -9.37
N SER A 10 -19.21 6.67 -8.05
CA SER A 10 -19.51 7.90 -7.31
C SER A 10 -18.59 9.05 -7.69
N LEU A 11 -17.39 8.73 -8.17
CA LEU A 11 -16.40 9.70 -8.66
C LEU A 11 -16.48 9.92 -10.18
N GLY A 12 -17.40 9.24 -10.86
CA GLY A 12 -17.56 9.34 -12.30
C GLY A 12 -16.49 8.61 -13.10
N CYS A 13 -15.84 7.61 -12.50
CA CYS A 13 -14.67 6.94 -13.06
C CYS A 13 -14.89 5.45 -13.24
N LEU A 14 -15.90 5.09 -13.98
CA LEU A 14 -16.13 3.68 -14.31
C LEU A 14 -15.51 3.37 -15.68
N ASN A 15 -14.68 2.33 -15.73
CA ASN A 15 -14.01 1.87 -16.96
C ASN A 15 -13.11 2.91 -17.60
N ASP A 16 -12.64 3.87 -16.84
CA ASP A 16 -11.79 4.91 -17.37
C ASP A 16 -10.32 4.52 -17.35
N MET A 17 -9.61 4.97 -18.34
CA MET A 17 -8.20 4.70 -18.51
C MET A 17 -7.32 5.68 -17.76
N ASP A 18 -7.82 6.87 -17.45
CA ASP A 18 -7.08 7.90 -16.73
C ASP A 18 -7.77 8.24 -15.40
N LEU A 19 -7.60 7.36 -14.43
CA LEU A 19 -8.15 7.51 -13.10
C LEU A 19 -7.61 8.76 -12.39
N SER A 20 -6.41 9.24 -12.75
CA SER A 20 -5.84 10.43 -12.13
C SER A 20 -6.65 11.69 -12.48
N LEU A 21 -7.21 11.78 -13.67
CA LEU A 21 -8.10 12.86 -14.07
C LEU A 21 -9.47 12.71 -13.40
N CYS A 22 -10.01 11.52 -13.45
CA CYS A 22 -11.33 11.21 -12.94
C CYS A 22 -11.45 11.45 -11.44
N PHE A 23 -10.51 10.94 -10.67
CA PHE A 23 -10.47 11.10 -9.23
C PHE A 23 -9.84 12.41 -8.79
N ASN A 24 -9.37 13.22 -9.73
CA ASN A 24 -8.67 14.44 -9.42
C ASN A 24 -7.49 14.18 -8.46
N ILE A 25 -6.76 13.11 -8.71
CA ILE A 25 -5.59 12.74 -7.91
C ILE A 25 -4.53 13.82 -8.09
N LYS A 26 -4.14 14.44 -6.99
CA LYS A 26 -3.14 15.49 -7.00
C LYS A 26 -1.79 14.97 -7.50
N LYS A 27 -1.21 15.69 -8.44
CA LYS A 27 0.11 15.38 -8.98
C LYS A 27 1.18 15.67 -7.95
N ILE A 28 2.06 14.71 -7.72
CA ILE A 28 3.21 14.83 -6.81
C ILE A 28 4.52 14.66 -7.58
N ALA A 29 5.62 15.13 -7.03
CA ALA A 29 6.94 15.03 -7.66
C ALA A 29 7.64 13.72 -7.32
N SER A 30 7.41 13.19 -6.13
CA SER A 30 8.05 11.97 -5.64
C SER A 30 7.26 11.37 -4.49
N PHE A 31 7.60 10.13 -4.14
CA PHE A 31 7.05 9.47 -2.96
C PHE A 31 7.79 9.91 -1.68
N LYS A 32 7.04 9.91 -0.58
CA LYS A 32 7.57 10.10 0.75
C LYS A 32 7.66 8.75 1.47
N TYR A 33 8.63 8.61 2.36
CA TYR A 33 8.80 7.40 3.16
C TYR A 33 7.55 7.13 4.01
N PRO A 34 7.02 5.89 4.02
CA PRO A 34 5.73 5.61 4.66
C PRO A 34 5.78 5.49 6.19
N LEU A 35 6.95 5.61 6.79
CA LEU A 35 7.17 5.57 8.24
C LEU A 35 7.93 6.82 8.68
N GLU A 36 7.78 7.23 9.94
CA GLU A 36 8.57 8.35 10.47
C GLU A 36 10.07 8.01 10.48
N LYS A 37 10.38 6.77 10.81
CA LYS A 37 11.73 6.22 10.80
C LYS A 37 11.68 4.73 10.58
N GLY A 38 12.80 4.13 10.28
CA GLY A 38 12.90 2.69 10.07
C GLY A 38 14.14 2.35 9.27
N CYS A 39 14.33 1.08 9.00
CA CYS A 39 15.45 0.60 8.19
C CYS A 39 14.98 -0.50 7.25
N VAL A 40 15.66 -0.64 6.13
CA VAL A 40 15.40 -1.75 5.20
C VAL A 40 16.02 -3.01 5.81
N THR A 41 15.18 -3.98 6.12
CA THR A 41 15.61 -5.29 6.66
C THR A 41 15.61 -6.39 5.61
N LYS A 42 14.88 -6.19 4.53
CA LYS A 42 14.90 -7.10 3.38
C LYS A 42 14.80 -6.31 2.08
N GLU A 43 15.73 -6.60 1.20
CA GLU A 43 15.87 -5.92 -0.08
C GLU A 43 14.86 -6.38 -1.12
N TYR A 44 14.62 -5.53 -2.10
CA TYR A 44 13.83 -5.88 -3.27
C TYR A 44 14.59 -6.92 -4.12
N ASP A 45 13.88 -7.96 -4.52
CA ASP A 45 14.35 -8.96 -5.48
C ASP A 45 13.19 -9.32 -6.41
N ILE A 46 13.36 -9.09 -7.69
CA ILE A 46 12.29 -9.27 -8.68
C ILE A 46 11.77 -10.71 -8.75
N THR A 47 12.54 -11.69 -8.29
CA THR A 47 12.13 -13.10 -8.32
C THR A 47 11.57 -13.60 -7.00
N SER A 48 12.09 -13.12 -5.87
CA SER A 48 11.78 -13.68 -4.55
C SER A 48 11.12 -12.71 -3.57
N HIS A 49 11.32 -11.40 -3.75
CA HIS A 49 10.78 -10.39 -2.82
C HIS A 49 10.43 -9.09 -3.54
N LYS A 50 9.18 -8.98 -3.95
CA LYS A 50 8.69 -7.88 -4.80
C LYS A 50 8.23 -6.68 -3.98
N GLY A 51 9.15 -6.12 -3.24
CA GLY A 51 9.01 -4.98 -2.37
C GLY A 51 10.22 -4.90 -1.46
N ILE A 52 10.18 -4.00 -0.51
CA ILE A 52 11.17 -3.94 0.56
C ILE A 52 10.47 -4.15 1.90
N ASP A 53 11.18 -4.75 2.84
CA ASP A 53 10.70 -4.82 4.21
C ASP A 53 11.35 -3.72 5.03
N LEU A 54 10.50 -2.93 5.67
CA LEU A 54 10.88 -1.86 6.56
C LEU A 54 10.68 -2.34 7.99
N GLY A 55 11.78 -2.72 8.61
CA GLY A 55 11.84 -3.22 9.99
C GLY A 55 12.42 -2.18 10.93
N CYS A 56 13.03 -2.63 12.04
CA CYS A 56 13.53 -1.77 13.11
C CYS A 56 12.42 -0.95 13.78
N ASN A 57 11.18 -1.34 13.59
CA ASN A 57 9.98 -0.68 14.06
C ASN A 57 9.21 -1.60 15.01
N LYS A 58 8.31 -1.01 15.76
CA LYS A 58 7.42 -1.75 16.66
C LYS A 58 6.02 -1.79 16.07
N GLU A 59 5.26 -2.82 16.42
CA GLU A 59 3.83 -2.83 16.14
C GLU A 59 3.14 -1.59 16.70
N GLU A 60 2.01 -1.22 16.10
CA GLU A 60 1.20 -0.05 16.43
C GLU A 60 1.81 1.29 16.01
N GLU A 61 3.03 1.33 15.49
CA GLU A 61 3.53 2.56 14.88
C GLU A 61 2.71 2.95 13.65
N ASN A 62 2.55 4.25 13.43
CA ASN A 62 1.77 4.76 12.30
C ASN A 62 2.44 4.47 10.97
N VAL A 63 1.63 4.01 10.02
CA VAL A 63 2.02 3.89 8.61
C VAL A 63 1.29 4.98 7.84
N TYR A 64 2.04 5.74 7.06
CA TYR A 64 1.51 6.87 6.29
C TYR A 64 1.41 6.54 4.80
N ALA A 65 0.48 7.17 4.11
CA ALA A 65 0.50 7.16 2.65
C ALA A 65 1.79 7.83 2.14
N SER A 66 2.32 7.32 1.04
CA SER A 66 3.56 7.85 0.46
C SER A 66 3.38 9.14 -0.33
N GLY A 67 2.18 9.68 -0.36
CA GLY A 67 1.87 10.93 -1.03
C GLY A 67 0.39 11.06 -1.32
N ASP A 68 0.03 12.15 -1.97
CA ASP A 68 -1.35 12.36 -2.39
C ASP A 68 -1.82 11.24 -3.31
N GLY A 69 -3.02 10.74 -3.06
CA GLY A 69 -3.60 9.64 -3.82
C GLY A 69 -4.99 9.29 -3.35
N ILE A 70 -5.45 8.14 -3.81
CA ILE A 70 -6.76 7.58 -3.43
C ILE A 70 -6.60 6.12 -3.05
N VAL A 71 -7.27 5.71 -1.98
CA VAL A 71 -7.32 4.30 -1.56
C VAL A 71 -8.12 3.50 -2.59
N SER A 72 -7.44 2.60 -3.29
CA SER A 72 -8.01 1.86 -4.42
C SER A 72 -8.46 0.45 -4.05
N GLU A 73 -7.87 -0.15 -3.03
CA GLU A 73 -8.23 -1.48 -2.55
C GLU A 73 -7.81 -1.67 -1.10
N ILE A 74 -8.57 -2.47 -0.38
CA ILE A 74 -8.28 -2.90 0.98
C ILE A 74 -8.50 -4.40 1.04
N ILE A 75 -7.50 -5.13 1.53
CA ILE A 75 -7.60 -6.56 1.81
C ILE A 75 -7.43 -6.75 3.31
N GLU A 76 -8.39 -7.44 3.92
CA GLU A 76 -8.37 -7.70 5.35
C GLU A 76 -8.01 -9.15 5.63
N LYS A 77 -7.10 -9.36 6.58
CA LYS A 77 -6.72 -10.68 7.11
C LYS A 77 -6.37 -11.72 6.04
N SER A 78 -5.62 -11.30 5.04
CA SER A 78 -5.06 -12.22 4.05
C SER A 78 -4.14 -13.23 4.73
N SER A 79 -4.18 -14.47 4.28
CA SER A 79 -3.29 -15.52 4.79
C SER A 79 -1.82 -15.32 4.43
N CYS A 80 -1.55 -14.47 3.45
CA CYS A 80 -0.19 -14.01 3.12
C CYS A 80 -0.26 -12.52 2.82
N GLY A 81 0.22 -11.70 3.74
CA GLY A 81 0.21 -10.25 3.65
C GLY A 81 -0.67 -9.55 4.69
N GLY A 82 -1.53 -10.29 5.38
CA GLY A 82 -2.36 -9.74 6.45
C GLY A 82 -3.32 -8.67 5.97
N ASN A 83 -3.35 -7.53 6.63
CA ASN A 83 -4.12 -6.38 6.17
C ASN A 83 -3.27 -5.56 5.21
N ILE A 84 -3.84 -5.25 4.05
CA ILE A 84 -3.12 -4.62 2.94
C ILE A 84 -3.93 -3.43 2.42
N VAL A 85 -3.26 -2.31 2.21
CA VAL A 85 -3.84 -1.10 1.59
C VAL A 85 -3.13 -0.81 0.28
N PHE A 86 -3.90 -0.48 -0.75
CA PHE A 86 -3.43 -0.06 -2.07
C PHE A 86 -3.82 1.40 -2.29
N ILE A 87 -2.90 2.21 -2.79
CA ILE A 87 -3.15 3.63 -3.06
C ILE A 87 -2.68 3.96 -4.48
N TYR A 88 -3.56 4.61 -5.25
CA TYR A 88 -3.24 5.13 -6.58
C TYR A 88 -2.67 6.53 -6.47
N HIS A 89 -1.60 6.80 -7.24
CA HIS A 89 -0.90 8.09 -7.27
C HIS A 89 -0.65 8.56 -8.70
N ASN A 90 -0.47 9.86 -8.84
CA ASN A 90 0.05 10.49 -10.06
C ASN A 90 1.40 11.15 -9.74
N VAL A 91 2.48 10.54 -10.20
CA VAL A 91 3.84 11.07 -9.98
C VAL A 91 4.34 11.65 -11.30
N ASN A 92 4.39 12.98 -11.38
CA ASN A 92 4.82 13.71 -12.59
C ASN A 92 4.05 13.30 -13.86
N GLY A 93 2.76 12.98 -13.73
CA GLY A 93 1.92 12.54 -14.83
C GLY A 93 1.92 11.03 -15.08
N ASN A 94 2.69 10.25 -14.35
CA ASN A 94 2.71 8.80 -14.44
C ASN A 94 1.89 8.17 -13.32
N ARG A 95 1.23 7.08 -13.63
CA ARG A 95 0.39 6.33 -12.69
C ARG A 95 1.22 5.30 -11.93
N TYR A 96 1.03 5.27 -10.62
CA TYR A 96 1.67 4.27 -9.75
C TYR A 96 0.68 3.80 -8.68
N THR A 97 0.93 2.61 -8.17
CA THR A 97 0.24 2.08 -7.01
C THR A 97 1.26 1.81 -5.91
N THR A 98 1.02 2.34 -4.72
CA THR A 98 1.80 1.94 -3.52
C THR A 98 0.99 0.93 -2.72
N ILE A 99 1.68 -0.05 -2.15
CA ILE A 99 1.06 -1.20 -1.48
C ILE A 99 1.75 -1.39 -0.13
N TYR A 100 0.93 -1.49 0.91
CA TYR A 100 1.36 -1.53 2.31
C TYR A 100 0.81 -2.81 2.94
N GLY A 101 1.68 -3.76 3.22
CA GLY A 101 1.32 -5.09 3.73
C GLY A 101 1.70 -5.33 5.19
N HIS A 102 1.15 -6.38 5.74
CA HIS A 102 1.32 -6.81 7.13
C HIS A 102 0.83 -5.79 8.17
N LEU A 103 -0.17 -4.98 7.81
CA LEU A 103 -0.73 -4.00 8.73
C LEU A 103 -1.48 -4.69 9.89
N LEU A 104 -1.31 -4.15 11.09
CA LEU A 104 -2.07 -4.60 12.27
C LEU A 104 -3.53 -4.17 12.16
N ASP A 105 -3.75 -2.94 11.71
CA ASP A 105 -5.07 -2.34 11.61
C ASP A 105 -5.08 -1.37 10.42
N ILE A 106 -6.27 -1.15 9.85
CA ILE A 106 -6.49 -0.27 8.71
C ILE A 106 -7.26 0.97 9.21
N LYS A 107 -6.76 2.15 8.88
CA LYS A 107 -7.31 3.43 9.34
C LYS A 107 -7.97 4.25 8.23
N VAL A 108 -8.09 3.71 7.04
CA VAL A 108 -8.68 4.37 5.88
C VAL A 108 -9.80 3.54 5.28
N SER A 109 -10.60 4.16 4.43
CA SER A 109 -11.70 3.52 3.71
C SER A 109 -11.43 3.51 2.22
N LEU A 110 -12.02 2.55 1.52
CA LEU A 110 -11.98 2.47 0.06
C LEU A 110 -12.50 3.78 -0.55
N GLY A 111 -11.76 4.34 -1.49
CA GLY A 111 -12.11 5.59 -2.16
C GLY A 111 -11.70 6.85 -1.39
N GLN A 112 -11.12 6.73 -0.21
CA GLN A 112 -10.65 7.88 0.56
C GLN A 112 -9.48 8.57 -0.13
N VAL A 113 -9.57 9.90 -0.23
CA VAL A 113 -8.45 10.73 -0.69
C VAL A 113 -7.47 10.92 0.47
N VAL A 114 -6.20 10.67 0.21
CA VAL A 114 -5.15 10.70 1.23
C VAL A 114 -3.97 11.59 0.79
N ASP A 115 -3.15 11.97 1.74
CA ASP A 115 -1.87 12.64 1.51
C ASP A 115 -0.77 12.03 2.38
N ALA A 116 0.45 12.55 2.28
CA ALA A 116 1.61 12.02 3.01
C ALA A 116 1.52 12.15 4.53
N ASN A 117 0.53 12.88 5.05
CA ASN A 117 0.29 13.02 6.48
C ASN A 117 -0.86 12.14 6.98
N THR A 118 -1.52 11.43 6.06
CA THR A 118 -2.62 10.54 6.42
C THR A 118 -2.08 9.23 6.97
N VAL A 119 -2.48 8.88 8.18
CA VAL A 119 -2.22 7.54 8.75
C VAL A 119 -3.17 6.55 8.08
N ILE A 120 -2.62 5.61 7.33
CA ILE A 120 -3.42 4.62 6.60
C ILE A 120 -3.62 3.33 7.38
N GLY A 121 -2.78 3.09 8.37
CA GLY A 121 -2.87 1.91 9.21
C GLY A 121 -1.78 1.90 10.28
N LEU A 122 -1.74 0.81 11.02
CA LEU A 122 -0.73 0.57 12.04
C LEU A 122 0.18 -0.58 11.62
N LEU A 123 1.46 -0.45 11.91
CA LEU A 123 2.45 -1.47 11.61
C LEU A 123 2.14 -2.74 12.38
N GLY A 124 2.19 -3.87 11.69
CA GLY A 124 1.94 -5.19 12.25
C GLY A 124 3.03 -6.18 11.91
N GLY A 125 2.66 -7.42 11.73
CA GLY A 125 3.55 -8.50 11.30
C GLY A 125 4.04 -9.40 12.43
N GLU A 126 3.93 -8.98 13.69
CA GLU A 126 4.31 -9.82 14.83
C GLU A 126 3.09 -10.54 15.42
N SER A 127 2.13 -9.81 15.96
CA SER A 127 0.92 -10.41 16.54
C SER A 127 -0.02 -10.98 15.49
N THR A 128 0.04 -10.47 14.25
CA THR A 128 -0.73 -11.01 13.13
C THR A 128 -0.12 -12.28 12.53
N ALA A 129 1.12 -12.61 12.89
CA ALA A 129 1.82 -13.78 12.36
C ALA A 129 1.13 -15.08 12.79
N PHE A 130 0.96 -15.99 11.83
CA PHE A 130 0.38 -17.31 12.10
C PHE A 130 1.13 -18.08 13.18
N ILE A 131 2.46 -18.00 13.18
CA ILE A 131 3.29 -18.66 14.20
C ILE A 131 3.05 -18.13 15.62
N ASN A 132 2.46 -16.94 15.77
CA ASN A 132 2.11 -16.32 17.04
C ASN A 132 0.59 -16.35 17.29
N GLY A 133 -0.15 -17.21 16.58
CA GLY A 133 -1.59 -17.35 16.74
C GLY A 133 -2.44 -16.43 15.86
N GLY A 134 -1.83 -15.67 14.98
CA GLY A 134 -2.51 -14.82 14.01
C GLY A 134 -2.88 -15.56 12.71
N TYR A 135 -3.16 -14.80 11.67
CA TYR A 135 -3.65 -15.31 10.39
C TYR A 135 -2.61 -15.20 9.26
N ASP A 136 -1.58 -14.40 9.40
CA ASP A 136 -0.61 -14.10 8.34
C ASP A 136 0.53 -15.12 8.34
N LYS A 137 0.58 -15.95 7.30
CA LYS A 137 1.59 -17.00 7.15
C LYS A 137 2.88 -16.50 6.50
N CYS A 138 2.92 -15.25 6.07
CA CYS A 138 4.05 -14.68 5.33
C CYS A 138 4.84 -13.66 6.15
N THR A 139 4.69 -13.69 7.46
CA THR A 139 5.45 -12.85 8.38
C THR A 139 5.82 -13.63 9.64
N ASN A 140 6.91 -13.22 10.28
CA ASN A 140 7.35 -13.77 11.57
C ASN A 140 7.79 -12.70 12.56
N GLY A 141 7.67 -11.42 12.20
CA GLY A 141 8.05 -10.31 13.07
C GLY A 141 7.54 -8.98 12.58
N ALA A 142 7.63 -7.97 13.42
CA ALA A 142 7.12 -6.62 13.13
C ALA A 142 7.88 -5.98 11.96
N HIS A 143 7.19 -5.65 10.91
CA HIS A 143 7.72 -4.94 9.74
C HIS A 143 6.58 -4.46 8.84
N LEU A 144 6.89 -3.53 7.95
CA LEU A 144 6.04 -3.13 6.84
C LEU A 144 6.61 -3.72 5.55
N HIS A 145 5.80 -4.49 4.81
CA HIS A 145 6.12 -4.83 3.43
C HIS A 145 5.61 -3.69 2.55
N TYR A 146 6.51 -3.01 1.86
CA TYR A 146 6.22 -1.84 1.05
C TYR A 146 6.66 -2.05 -0.38
N THR A 147 5.74 -1.86 -1.32
CA THR A 147 6.05 -2.01 -2.74
C THR A 147 5.43 -0.89 -3.56
N ILE A 148 6.00 -0.66 -4.73
CA ILE A 148 5.50 0.28 -5.74
C ILE A 148 5.29 -0.51 -7.02
N SER A 149 4.12 -0.36 -7.61
CA SER A 149 3.79 -0.96 -8.89
C SER A 149 3.60 0.13 -9.94
N ASN A 150 4.12 -0.09 -11.14
CA ASN A 150 3.80 0.75 -12.29
C ASN A 150 2.32 0.64 -12.58
N ASP A 151 1.72 1.79 -12.98
CA ASP A 151 0.33 1.88 -13.33
C ASP A 151 -0.62 1.58 -12.16
N TYR A 152 -1.92 1.51 -12.43
CA TYR A 152 -2.95 1.26 -11.42
C TYR A 152 -3.31 -0.22 -11.45
N HIS A 153 -2.91 -0.94 -10.41
CA HIS A 153 -3.14 -2.37 -10.26
C HIS A 153 -3.71 -2.69 -8.89
N THR A 154 -4.72 -3.54 -8.86
CA THR A 154 -5.37 -4.00 -7.62
C THR A 154 -5.21 -5.50 -7.39
N TYR A 155 -4.81 -6.25 -8.43
CA TYR A 155 -4.69 -7.71 -8.33
C TYR A 155 -3.26 -8.17 -8.58
N ASP A 156 -2.92 -8.51 -9.78
CA ASP A 156 -1.62 -9.10 -10.10
C ASP A 156 -0.52 -8.03 -10.21
N PHE A 157 -0.33 -7.30 -9.11
CA PHE A 157 0.66 -6.24 -9.04
C PHE A 157 2.10 -6.75 -9.14
N SER A 158 2.32 -8.01 -8.81
CA SER A 158 3.66 -8.58 -8.70
C SER A 158 4.49 -8.51 -10.00
N VAL A 159 3.81 -8.47 -11.13
CA VAL A 159 4.46 -8.40 -12.46
C VAL A 159 5.04 -7.01 -12.73
N TYR A 160 4.48 -5.98 -12.12
CA TYR A 160 4.79 -4.59 -12.40
C TYR A 160 5.55 -3.88 -11.29
N THR A 161 6.01 -4.61 -10.29
CA THR A 161 6.67 -4.02 -9.13
C THR A 161 8.03 -3.42 -9.47
N LYS A 162 8.37 -2.40 -8.72
CA LYS A 162 9.67 -1.70 -8.78
C LYS A 162 10.27 -1.65 -7.39
N ASP A 163 11.58 -1.52 -7.32
CA ASP A 163 12.26 -1.26 -6.05
C ASP A 163 11.87 0.12 -5.54
N PRO A 164 11.17 0.20 -4.39
CA PRO A 164 10.69 1.48 -3.87
C PRO A 164 11.77 2.52 -3.58
N ARG A 165 13.01 2.10 -3.42
CA ARG A 165 14.13 3.00 -3.15
C ARG A 165 14.51 3.87 -4.34
N TRP A 166 14.01 3.56 -5.53
CA TRP A 166 14.27 4.32 -6.76
C TRP A 166 13.30 5.49 -6.94
N PHE A 167 12.40 5.67 -6.02
CA PHE A 167 11.37 6.69 -6.02
C PHE A 167 11.39 7.48 -4.70
#